data_5a874f98965eddc580e2421e3311f212
#
_entry.id   5a874f98965eddc580e2421e3311f212
#
_cell.length_a   1.000
_cell.length_b   1.000
_cell.length_c   1.000
_cell.angle_alpha   90.00
_cell.angle_beta   90.00
_cell.angle_gamma   90.00
#
_symmetry.space_group_name_H-M   'P 1'
#
loop_
_entity.id
_entity.type
_entity.pdbx_description
1 polymer ?
#
loop_
_entity_poly.entity_id
_entity_poly.type
_entity_poly.pdbx_seq_one_letter_code
_entity_poly.pdbx_strand_id
1 'polypeptide(L)'
;MHHGELILRQPRLDERFWICTFALCLIPWSLSRPYLGQEGMTAGILATLAVLAAVRVTLLKNWNIRRVAWTLDDNALKLDDQTILVADIQSSFLRQHSMTRGVWTLTIWTKTPQRLAGVAIGPQRQASIYSLRQLSAALDQVRGVEPQV
;
A
#
# COMPACT_ATOMS: atom_id res chain seq x y z
N MET A 1 -2.94 -12.81 -24.24
CA MET A 1 -2.58 -11.44 -23.86
C MET A 1 -3.54 -10.96 -22.80
N HIS A 2 -3.09 -10.73 -21.58
CA HIS A 2 -3.88 -10.22 -20.46
C HIS A 2 -3.46 -8.79 -20.16
N HIS A 3 -4.41 -7.93 -19.79
CA HIS A 3 -4.13 -6.55 -19.42
C HIS A 3 -5.05 -6.10 -18.31
N GLY A 4 -4.61 -5.11 -17.54
CA GLY A 4 -5.41 -4.55 -16.46
C GLY A 4 -4.72 -3.37 -15.78
N GLU A 5 -5.32 -2.90 -14.71
CA GLU A 5 -4.80 -1.81 -13.89
C GLU A 5 -4.63 -2.33 -12.46
N LEU A 6 -3.46 -2.09 -11.88
CA LEU A 6 -3.18 -2.35 -10.47
C LEU A 6 -3.40 -1.08 -9.66
N ILE A 7 -4.05 -1.24 -8.53
CA ILE A 7 -4.23 -0.19 -7.55
C ILE A 7 -3.29 -0.49 -6.38
N LEU A 8 -2.15 0.17 -6.37
CA LEU A 8 -1.08 -0.07 -5.41
C LEU A 8 -0.98 1.05 -4.39
N ARG A 9 -0.43 0.70 -3.23
CA ARG A 9 -0.04 1.65 -2.21
C ARG A 9 1.24 2.37 -2.64
N GLN A 10 1.32 3.69 -2.44
CA GLN A 10 2.49 4.48 -2.78
C GLN A 10 3.45 4.55 -1.58
N PRO A 11 4.57 3.80 -1.57
CA PRO A 11 5.41 3.64 -0.37
C PRO A 11 6.08 4.94 0.09
N ARG A 12 6.41 5.85 -0.83
CA ARG A 12 7.11 7.12 -0.50
C ARG A 12 6.28 8.12 0.30
N LEU A 13 4.96 8.11 0.14
CA LEU A 13 4.06 8.97 0.92
C LEU A 13 3.91 8.44 2.35
N ASP A 14 3.96 7.13 2.54
CA ASP A 14 3.73 6.52 3.85
C ASP A 14 4.82 6.85 4.86
N GLU A 15 6.10 6.72 4.52
CA GLU A 15 7.19 7.00 5.48
C GLU A 15 7.22 8.48 5.86
N ARG A 16 7.20 9.38 4.87
CA ARG A 16 7.17 10.83 5.12
C ARG A 16 5.90 11.26 5.84
N PHE A 17 4.78 10.68 5.46
CA PHE A 17 3.50 10.98 6.07
C PHE A 17 3.46 10.57 7.55
N TRP A 18 3.94 9.38 7.92
CA TRP A 18 4.02 8.96 9.31
C TRP A 18 5.02 9.77 10.12
N ILE A 19 6.16 10.12 9.56
CA ILE A 19 7.15 10.99 10.22
C ILE A 19 6.54 12.39 10.49
N CYS A 20 5.89 13.00 9.49
CA CYS A 20 5.23 14.29 9.66
C CYS A 20 4.07 14.21 10.66
N THR A 21 3.27 13.14 10.63
CA THR A 21 2.17 12.95 11.58
C THR A 21 2.68 12.80 12.99
N PHE A 22 3.72 12.01 13.20
CA PHE A 22 4.34 11.82 14.51
C PHE A 22 4.94 13.14 15.03
N ALA A 23 5.65 13.88 14.19
CA ALA A 23 6.19 15.20 14.55
C ALA A 23 5.07 16.19 14.90
N LEU A 24 4.00 16.24 14.11
CA LEU A 24 2.85 17.11 14.39
C LEU A 24 2.12 16.74 15.69
N CYS A 25 2.09 15.47 16.08
CA CYS A 25 1.53 15.03 17.36
C CYS A 25 2.42 15.40 18.55
N LEU A 26 3.76 15.42 18.37
CA LEU A 26 4.69 15.77 19.43
C LEU A 26 4.73 17.27 19.74
N ILE A 27 4.51 18.14 18.75
CA ILE A 27 4.53 19.59 18.92
C ILE A 27 3.49 20.08 19.94
N PRO A 28 2.20 19.75 19.84
CA PRO A 28 1.24 20.16 20.87
C PRO A 28 1.56 19.62 22.26
N TRP A 29 2.05 18.39 22.33
CA TRP A 29 2.44 17.76 23.58
C TRP A 29 3.64 18.43 24.26
N SER A 30 4.66 18.78 23.49
CA SER A 30 5.86 19.46 24.03
C SER A 30 5.60 20.89 24.47
N LEU A 31 4.70 21.61 23.77
CA LEU A 31 4.34 22.99 24.09
C LEU A 31 3.32 23.09 25.24
N SER A 32 2.43 22.10 25.39
CA SER A 32 1.38 22.14 26.42
C SER A 32 1.91 21.95 27.84
N ARG A 33 2.98 21.17 28.02
CA ARG A 33 3.50 20.82 29.34
C ARG A 33 4.10 21.99 30.13
N PRO A 34 5.02 22.82 29.58
CA PRO A 34 5.67 23.85 30.35
C PRO A 34 4.89 25.16 30.46
N TYR A 35 3.93 25.45 29.57
CA TYR A 35 3.33 26.78 29.42
C TYR A 35 1.88 26.90 29.85
N LEU A 36 1.09 25.82 29.87
CA LEU A 36 -0.37 25.89 29.99
C LEU A 36 -0.95 25.08 31.17
N GLY A 37 -0.13 24.41 31.97
CA GLY A 37 -0.61 23.63 33.12
C GLY A 37 -1.65 22.58 32.75
N GLN A 38 -2.67 22.40 33.58
CA GLN A 38 -3.72 21.38 33.37
C GLN A 38 -4.64 21.68 32.17
N GLU A 39 -4.89 22.96 31.88
CA GLU A 39 -5.68 23.40 30.72
C GLU A 39 -4.93 23.16 29.40
N GLY A 40 -3.60 23.28 29.41
CA GLY A 40 -2.76 22.98 28.27
C GLY A 40 -2.73 21.50 27.91
N MET A 41 -2.90 20.63 28.89
CA MET A 41 -2.96 19.18 28.64
C MET A 41 -4.22 18.80 27.86
N THR A 42 -5.38 19.39 28.16
CA THR A 42 -6.62 19.17 27.42
C THR A 42 -6.53 19.72 26.00
N ALA A 43 -5.95 20.93 25.82
CA ALA A 43 -5.72 21.51 24.49
C ALA A 43 -4.76 20.65 23.64
N GLY A 44 -3.70 20.10 24.24
CA GLY A 44 -2.76 19.19 23.58
C GLY A 44 -3.42 17.89 23.12
N ILE A 45 -4.30 17.29 23.93
CA ILE A 45 -5.06 16.09 23.56
C ILE A 45 -5.99 16.40 22.40
N LEU A 46 -6.75 17.51 22.46
CA LEU A 46 -7.67 17.89 21.38
C LEU A 46 -6.92 18.16 20.08
N ALA A 47 -5.78 18.84 20.12
CA ALA A 47 -4.94 19.07 18.95
C ALA A 47 -4.42 17.75 18.34
N THR A 48 -3.99 16.82 19.18
CA THR A 48 -3.55 15.50 18.73
C THR A 48 -4.69 14.72 18.07
N LEU A 49 -5.90 14.74 18.65
CA LEU A 49 -7.08 14.10 18.06
C LEU A 49 -7.46 14.74 16.73
N ALA A 50 -7.37 16.06 16.60
CA ALA A 50 -7.62 16.77 15.34
C ALA A 50 -6.61 16.37 14.25
N VAL A 51 -5.33 16.24 14.59
CA VAL A 51 -4.29 15.75 13.66
C VAL A 51 -4.59 14.33 13.24
N LEU A 52 -4.91 13.43 14.17
CA LEU A 52 -5.25 12.04 13.85
C LEU A 52 -6.49 11.94 12.96
N ALA A 53 -7.51 12.77 13.20
CA ALA A 53 -8.69 12.85 12.34
C ALA A 53 -8.35 13.34 10.94
N ALA A 54 -7.52 14.39 10.80
CA ALA A 54 -7.06 14.88 9.51
C ALA A 54 -6.26 13.83 8.74
N VAL A 55 -5.37 13.11 9.45
CA VAL A 55 -4.63 11.97 8.91
C VAL A 55 -5.56 10.89 8.38
N ARG A 56 -6.57 10.52 9.17
CA ARG A 56 -7.56 9.52 8.76
C ARG A 56 -8.33 9.95 7.52
N VAL A 57 -8.78 11.21 7.47
CA VAL A 57 -9.48 11.77 6.31
C VAL A 57 -8.59 11.76 5.06
N THR A 58 -7.31 12.12 5.22
CA THR A 58 -6.33 12.11 4.12
C THR A 58 -6.09 10.70 3.58
N LEU A 59 -5.96 9.71 4.45
CA LEU A 59 -5.82 8.31 4.06
C LEU A 59 -7.07 7.79 3.33
N LEU A 60 -8.25 8.24 3.74
CA LEU A 60 -9.51 7.89 3.09
C LEU A 60 -9.70 8.56 1.72
N LYS A 61 -9.06 9.70 1.46
CA LYS A 61 -9.15 10.46 0.19
C LYS A 61 -8.27 9.91 -0.95
N ASN A 62 -7.72 8.72 -0.80
CA ASN A 62 -6.91 8.06 -1.85
C ASN A 62 -5.60 8.77 -2.24
N TRP A 63 -5.01 9.58 -1.37
CA TRP A 63 -3.76 10.29 -1.67
C TRP A 63 -2.52 9.38 -1.71
N ASN A 64 -2.63 8.18 -1.19
CA ASN A 64 -1.55 7.19 -1.14
C ASN A 64 -1.69 6.08 -2.19
N ILE A 65 -2.45 6.36 -3.26
CA ILE A 65 -2.73 5.38 -4.31
C ILE A 65 -1.90 5.71 -5.55
N ARG A 66 -1.24 4.66 -6.08
CA ARG A 66 -0.62 4.66 -7.40
C ARG A 66 -1.37 3.66 -8.27
N ARG A 67 -1.77 4.08 -9.45
CA ARG A 67 -2.31 3.22 -10.48
C ARG A 67 -1.22 2.84 -11.45
N VAL A 68 -1.09 1.55 -11.72
CA VAL A 68 -0.07 0.98 -12.59
C VAL A 68 -0.77 0.11 -13.63
N ALA A 69 -0.63 0.47 -14.90
CA ALA A 69 -1.10 -0.38 -15.97
C ALA A 69 -0.19 -1.60 -16.10
N TRP A 70 -0.78 -2.76 -16.35
CA TRP A 70 -0.01 -3.96 -16.63
C TRP A 70 -0.51 -4.68 -17.87
N THR A 71 0.42 -5.29 -18.57
CA THR A 71 0.15 -6.19 -19.68
C THR A 71 1.00 -7.44 -19.52
N LEU A 72 0.37 -8.59 -19.66
CA LEU A 72 1.01 -9.88 -19.58
C LEU A 72 0.83 -10.61 -20.90
N ASP A 73 1.93 -10.88 -21.56
CA ASP A 73 2.05 -11.73 -22.72
C ASP A 73 2.70 -13.06 -22.30
N ASP A 74 2.73 -14.04 -23.19
CA ASP A 74 3.33 -15.35 -22.90
C ASP A 74 4.82 -15.26 -22.53
N ASN A 75 5.51 -14.19 -22.95
CA ASN A 75 6.94 -14.01 -22.74
C ASN A 75 7.30 -12.95 -21.69
N ALA A 76 6.44 -11.95 -21.44
CA ALA A 76 6.80 -10.83 -20.60
C ALA A 76 5.60 -10.23 -19.85
N LEU A 77 5.85 -9.84 -18.60
CA LEU A 77 5.00 -8.99 -17.79
C LEU A 77 5.56 -7.56 -17.85
N LYS A 78 4.77 -6.64 -18.37
CA LYS A 78 5.06 -5.20 -18.36
C LYS A 78 4.27 -4.53 -17.25
N LEU A 79 4.97 -3.82 -16.37
CA LEU A 79 4.41 -3.06 -15.25
C LEU A 79 4.90 -1.62 -15.41
N ASP A 80 4.08 -0.73 -15.97
CA ASP A 80 4.45 0.66 -16.20
C ASP A 80 5.79 0.75 -16.98
N ASP A 81 6.87 1.15 -16.29
CA ASP A 81 8.22 1.30 -16.86
C ASP A 81 9.09 0.03 -16.74
N GLN A 82 8.58 -1.04 -16.13
CA GLN A 82 9.36 -2.26 -15.88
C GLN A 82 8.85 -3.42 -16.72
N THR A 83 9.79 -4.13 -17.34
CA THR A 83 9.51 -5.37 -18.07
C THR A 83 10.18 -6.53 -17.37
N ILE A 84 9.41 -7.56 -17.02
CA ILE A 84 9.86 -8.79 -16.36
C ILE A 84 9.60 -9.93 -17.32
N LEU A 85 10.62 -10.68 -17.67
CA LEU A 85 10.45 -11.86 -18.50
C LEU A 85 9.74 -12.96 -17.69
N VAL A 86 8.73 -13.60 -18.27
CA VAL A 86 8.00 -14.70 -17.62
C VAL A 86 8.94 -15.84 -17.26
N ALA A 87 9.94 -16.09 -18.12
CA ALA A 87 10.98 -17.11 -17.88
C ALA A 87 11.83 -16.82 -16.62
N ASP A 88 11.96 -15.57 -16.20
CA ASP A 88 12.71 -15.18 -14.99
C ASP A 88 11.85 -15.28 -13.72
N ILE A 89 10.54 -15.46 -13.84
CA ILE A 89 9.63 -15.56 -12.70
C ILE A 89 9.69 -16.98 -12.11
N GLN A 90 10.32 -17.10 -10.97
CA GLN A 90 10.44 -18.38 -10.25
C GLN A 90 9.12 -18.76 -9.56
N SER A 91 8.48 -17.79 -8.89
CA SER A 91 7.22 -17.99 -8.19
C SER A 91 6.50 -16.65 -7.96
N SER A 92 5.19 -16.72 -7.76
CA SER A 92 4.36 -15.57 -7.36
C SER A 92 3.50 -15.96 -6.17
N PHE A 93 3.43 -15.10 -5.16
CA PHE A 93 2.62 -15.33 -3.97
C PHE A 93 1.80 -14.10 -3.63
N LEU A 94 0.52 -14.28 -3.49
CA LEU A 94 -0.37 -13.29 -2.93
C LEU A 94 -0.59 -13.59 -1.45
N ARG A 95 -0.03 -12.76 -0.57
CA ARG A 95 -0.10 -12.95 0.87
C ARG A 95 -0.71 -11.75 1.57
N GLN A 96 -1.54 -12.01 2.56
CA GLN A 96 -1.99 -10.98 3.49
C GLN A 96 -0.91 -10.76 4.55
N HIS A 97 -0.53 -9.50 4.77
CA HIS A 97 0.47 -9.17 5.78
C HIS A 97 -0.12 -9.35 7.18
N SER A 98 0.54 -10.15 8.03
CA SER A 98 0.04 -10.50 9.37
C SER A 98 0.04 -9.32 10.35
N MET A 99 1.01 -8.42 10.26
CA MET A 99 1.13 -7.27 11.19
C MET A 99 0.23 -6.10 10.84
N THR A 100 -0.08 -5.89 9.57
CA THR A 100 -0.98 -4.82 9.12
C THR A 100 -2.25 -5.47 8.58
N ARG A 101 -3.25 -5.63 9.44
CA ARG A 101 -4.54 -6.20 9.04
C ARG A 101 -5.09 -5.51 7.80
N GLY A 102 -5.11 -6.22 6.69
CA GLY A 102 -5.73 -5.78 5.44
C GLY A 102 -4.79 -5.33 4.32
N VAL A 103 -3.47 -5.35 4.51
CA VAL A 103 -2.52 -5.16 3.40
C VAL A 103 -2.30 -6.49 2.71
N TRP A 104 -2.58 -6.52 1.41
CA TRP A 104 -2.26 -7.65 0.54
C TRP A 104 -1.01 -7.30 -0.26
N THR A 105 -0.08 -8.24 -0.32
CA THR A 105 1.16 -8.07 -1.07
C THR A 105 1.31 -9.22 -2.05
N LEU A 106 1.42 -8.89 -3.33
CA LEU A 106 1.84 -9.82 -4.37
C LEU A 106 3.35 -9.72 -4.49
N THR A 107 4.04 -10.82 -4.18
CA THR A 107 5.49 -10.93 -4.35
C THR A 107 5.76 -11.78 -5.58
N ILE A 108 6.47 -11.22 -6.54
CA ILE A 108 6.95 -11.90 -7.75
C ILE A 108 8.43 -12.18 -7.54
N TRP A 109 8.79 -13.44 -7.39
CA TRP A 109 10.16 -13.86 -7.20
C TRP A 109 10.88 -13.98 -8.53
N THR A 110 11.84 -13.10 -8.71
CA THR A 110 12.81 -13.09 -9.80
C THR A 110 14.21 -12.95 -9.17
N LYS A 111 15.26 -12.73 -9.96
CA LYS A 111 16.59 -12.41 -9.41
C LYS A 111 16.54 -11.20 -8.45
N THR A 112 15.69 -10.22 -8.75
CA THR A 112 15.39 -9.08 -7.88
C THR A 112 13.91 -9.08 -7.53
N PRO A 113 13.50 -9.59 -6.35
CA PRO A 113 12.10 -9.79 -6.00
C PRO A 113 11.31 -8.48 -6.04
N GLN A 114 10.20 -8.48 -6.79
CA GLN A 114 9.26 -7.37 -6.90
C GLN A 114 8.12 -7.55 -5.90
N ARG A 115 7.83 -6.51 -5.12
CA ARG A 115 6.74 -6.52 -4.15
C ARG A 115 5.71 -5.46 -4.50
N LEU A 116 4.51 -5.90 -4.81
CA LEU A 116 3.37 -5.05 -5.13
C LEU A 116 2.41 -5.04 -3.93
N ALA A 117 2.40 -3.94 -3.19
CA ALA A 117 1.57 -3.81 -1.99
C ALA A 117 0.23 -3.16 -2.34
N GLY A 118 -0.86 -3.79 -1.94
CA GLY A 118 -2.21 -3.27 -2.10
C GLY A 118 -2.56 -2.20 -1.06
N VAL A 119 -3.65 -1.49 -1.31
CA VAL A 119 -4.19 -0.47 -0.41
C VAL A 119 -4.86 -1.14 0.79
N ALA A 120 -4.47 -0.73 2.01
CA ALA A 120 -4.96 -1.33 3.25
C ALA A 120 -6.29 -0.75 3.73
N ILE A 121 -6.54 0.54 3.47
CA ILE A 121 -7.62 1.33 4.06
C ILE A 121 -8.27 2.18 2.96
N GLY A 122 -9.57 2.43 3.10
CA GLY A 122 -10.32 3.33 2.22
C GLY A 122 -11.18 2.61 1.17
N PRO A 123 -11.92 3.38 0.37
CA PRO A 123 -12.91 2.84 -0.57
C PRO A 123 -12.29 1.99 -1.69
N GLN A 124 -11.00 2.21 -2.01
CA GLN A 124 -10.28 1.47 -3.05
C GLN A 124 -9.68 0.14 -2.58
N ARG A 125 -9.84 -0.22 -1.29
CA ARG A 125 -9.25 -1.45 -0.73
C ARG A 125 -9.69 -2.71 -1.49
N GLN A 126 -10.99 -2.86 -1.72
CA GLN A 126 -11.51 -4.05 -2.41
C GLN A 126 -11.06 -4.11 -3.87
N ALA A 127 -11.10 -2.98 -4.57
CA ALA A 127 -10.63 -2.88 -5.94
C ALA A 127 -9.12 -3.19 -6.05
N SER A 128 -8.32 -2.74 -5.08
CA SER A 128 -6.89 -3.06 -5.00
C SER A 128 -6.64 -4.55 -4.80
N ILE A 129 -7.35 -5.20 -3.88
CA ILE A 129 -7.22 -6.65 -3.65
C ILE A 129 -7.64 -7.42 -4.90
N TYR A 130 -8.73 -7.02 -5.54
CA TYR A 130 -9.23 -7.64 -6.76
C TYR A 130 -8.19 -7.54 -7.90
N SER A 131 -7.60 -6.36 -8.11
CA SER A 131 -6.59 -6.16 -9.16
C SER A 131 -5.33 -7.01 -8.94
N LEU A 132 -4.87 -7.17 -7.68
CA LEU A 132 -3.75 -8.04 -7.35
C LEU A 132 -4.07 -9.53 -7.59
N ARG A 133 -5.29 -9.96 -7.25
CA ARG A 133 -5.76 -11.33 -7.52
C ARG A 133 -5.84 -11.61 -9.01
N GLN A 134 -6.33 -10.64 -9.78
CA GLN A 134 -6.42 -10.76 -11.23
C GLN A 134 -5.04 -10.95 -11.87
N LEU A 135 -4.03 -10.16 -11.45
CA LEU A 135 -2.66 -10.32 -11.93
C LEU A 135 -2.07 -11.66 -11.48
N SER A 136 -2.27 -12.08 -10.22
CA SER A 136 -1.80 -13.36 -9.71
C SER A 136 -2.37 -14.53 -10.53
N ALA A 137 -3.68 -14.55 -10.77
CA ALA A 137 -4.33 -15.57 -11.54
C ALA A 137 -3.85 -15.62 -13.01
N ALA A 138 -3.63 -14.45 -13.62
CA ALA A 138 -3.09 -14.37 -14.98
C ALA A 138 -1.65 -14.92 -15.05
N LEU A 139 -0.82 -14.64 -14.04
CA LEU A 139 0.55 -15.19 -13.94
C LEU A 139 0.53 -16.72 -13.79
N ASP A 140 -0.35 -17.25 -12.93
CA ASP A 140 -0.47 -18.69 -12.73
C ASP A 140 -0.94 -19.40 -14.02
N GLN A 141 -1.87 -18.78 -14.74
CA GLN A 141 -2.36 -19.29 -16.02
C GLN A 141 -1.25 -19.35 -17.10
N VAL A 142 -0.47 -18.28 -17.25
CA VAL A 142 0.62 -18.23 -18.26
C VAL A 142 1.75 -19.19 -17.89
N ARG A 143 1.99 -19.42 -16.59
CA ARG A 143 3.00 -20.37 -16.10
C ARG A 143 2.52 -21.83 -16.10
N GLY A 144 1.25 -22.10 -16.37
CA GLY A 144 0.68 -23.45 -16.30
C GLY A 144 0.65 -24.04 -14.88
N VAL A 145 0.66 -23.20 -13.84
CA VAL A 145 0.57 -23.62 -12.43
C VAL A 145 -0.91 -23.65 -12.05
N GLU A 146 -1.36 -24.78 -11.47
CA GLU A 146 -2.72 -24.85 -10.92
C GLU A 146 -2.94 -23.74 -9.89
N PRO A 147 -4.07 -23.00 -9.96
CA PRO A 147 -4.35 -21.93 -9.01
C PRO A 147 -4.43 -22.50 -7.61
N GLN A 148 -3.55 -22.02 -6.73
CA GLN A 148 -3.65 -22.32 -5.29
C GLN A 148 -4.88 -21.58 -4.75
N VAL A 149 -5.92 -22.33 -4.42
CA VAL A 149 -7.18 -21.88 -3.80
C VAL A 149 -6.95 -21.55 -2.33
#